data_9e6b4d4e7e488ad8c3e37dafb4322d18
#
_entry.id   9e6b4d4e7e488ad8c3e37dafb4322d18
#
_cell.length_a   1.000
_cell.length_b   1.000
_cell.length_c   1.000
_cell.angle_alpha   90.00
_cell.angle_beta   90.00
_cell.angle_gamma   90.00
#
_symmetry.space_group_name_H-M   'P 1'
#
loop_
_entity.id
_entity.type
_entity.pdbx_description
1 polymer ?
#
loop_
_entity_poly.entity_id
_entity_poly.type
_entity_poly.pdbx_seq_one_letter_code
_entity_poly.pdbx_strand_id
1 'polypeptide(L)'
;RARAVEPNALTASVKEFRSFVDRGVPVDQLHAAIAGLRVELVLTAHPTQTLRRTLLQKHRRIAQVLARRDRTDLLPTERDATLEALRSEILAQWETDELRRKRPTPVEEARAGLVLFDQILWDAVPAYLRRFDEALREVAGVGLPLEAAPLRFGSWMGGDRDGNPNVTALVTVEVCLLARWEAAELFYLELELLHDELSLSRCTDELRARVGETAEPYRAVVKEAMTRLGATQRYCEAKLLEIKQATNSEVDGRLLRSSERPARMVLAAKPYERVEELFEALSLCHRSLHAVGADSVADGRLLDVLRRVAVFGLSLTRLD
;
A
#
# COMPACT_ATOMS: atom_id res chain seq x y z
N ARG A 1 3.14 13.85 -8.58
CA ARG A 1 2.79 14.79 -7.50
C ARG A 1 1.40 14.42 -7.02
N ALA A 2 1.28 13.86 -5.81
CA ALA A 2 0.05 14.09 -5.08
C ALA A 2 -0.22 15.59 -5.19
N ARG A 3 -1.40 16.00 -5.66
CA ARG A 3 -1.84 17.39 -5.57
C ARG A 3 -1.46 17.82 -4.17
N ALA A 4 -0.74 18.93 -4.03
CA ALA A 4 -0.63 19.59 -2.75
C ALA A 4 -2.07 19.71 -2.27
N VAL A 5 -2.47 18.86 -1.33
CA VAL A 5 -3.79 18.96 -0.71
C VAL A 5 -3.73 20.31 -0.05
N GLU A 6 -4.71 21.12 -0.37
CA GLU A 6 -4.77 22.52 0.03
C GLU A 6 -4.38 22.68 1.51
N PRO A 7 -3.69 23.76 1.87
CA PRO A 7 -3.39 24.12 3.27
C PRO A 7 -4.61 24.00 4.19
N ASN A 8 -5.81 24.11 3.62
CA ASN A 8 -7.11 23.98 4.28
C ASN A 8 -7.39 22.61 4.94
N ALA A 9 -6.82 21.48 4.47
CA ALA A 9 -7.17 20.17 5.03
C ALA A 9 -6.55 19.93 6.40
N LEU A 10 -5.27 20.30 6.61
CA LEU A 10 -4.63 20.24 7.94
C LEU A 10 -5.33 21.20 8.90
N THR A 11 -5.59 22.45 8.44
CA THR A 11 -6.31 23.48 9.21
C THR A 11 -7.71 23.01 9.61
N ALA A 12 -8.41 22.26 8.76
CA ALA A 12 -9.72 21.72 9.09
C ALA A 12 -9.62 20.66 10.21
N SER A 13 -8.70 19.70 10.13
CA SER A 13 -8.50 18.66 11.16
C SER A 13 -8.08 19.26 12.50
N VAL A 14 -7.17 20.25 12.49
CA VAL A 14 -6.76 20.97 13.69
C VAL A 14 -7.94 21.71 14.32
N LYS A 15 -8.77 22.40 13.53
CA LYS A 15 -9.98 23.08 14.02
C LYS A 15 -10.96 22.12 14.65
N GLU A 16 -11.20 20.97 14.03
CA GLU A 16 -12.10 19.96 14.57
C GLU A 16 -11.57 19.41 15.91
N PHE A 17 -10.31 19.00 15.99
CA PHE A 17 -9.73 18.51 17.25
C PHE A 17 -9.75 19.58 18.33
N ARG A 18 -9.40 20.81 18.00
CA ARG A 18 -9.44 21.94 18.95
C ARG A 18 -10.86 22.21 19.44
N SER A 19 -11.87 22.07 18.58
CA SER A 19 -13.27 22.26 18.98
C SER A 19 -13.75 21.25 20.03
N PHE A 20 -13.20 20.03 20.08
CA PHE A 20 -13.47 19.07 21.14
C PHE A 20 -12.86 19.51 22.47
N VAL A 21 -11.61 19.98 22.44
CA VAL A 21 -10.91 20.49 23.61
C VAL A 21 -11.59 21.75 24.15
N ASP A 22 -11.98 22.69 23.30
CA ASP A 22 -12.71 23.91 23.65
C ASP A 22 -14.07 23.63 24.28
N ARG A 23 -14.69 22.49 23.94
CA ARG A 23 -15.93 22.00 24.57
C ARG A 23 -15.70 21.23 25.86
N GLY A 24 -14.47 21.17 26.35
CA GLY A 24 -14.12 20.56 27.63
C GLY A 24 -13.79 19.05 27.54
N VAL A 25 -13.58 18.49 26.34
CA VAL A 25 -13.08 17.12 26.23
C VAL A 25 -11.61 17.08 26.66
N PRO A 26 -11.24 16.30 27.70
CA PRO A 26 -9.85 16.14 28.10
C PRO A 26 -8.98 15.60 26.95
N VAL A 27 -7.76 16.12 26.83
CA VAL A 27 -6.83 15.78 25.76
C VAL A 27 -6.50 14.28 25.72
N ASP A 28 -6.35 13.66 26.88
CA ASP A 28 -6.11 12.21 27.01
C ASP A 28 -7.30 11.38 26.51
N GLN A 29 -8.53 11.82 26.77
CA GLN A 29 -9.72 11.17 26.23
C GLN A 29 -9.85 11.35 24.72
N LEU A 30 -9.53 12.54 24.20
CA LEU A 30 -9.49 12.79 22.75
C LEU A 30 -8.45 11.86 22.10
N HIS A 31 -7.25 11.79 22.66
CA HIS A 31 -6.18 10.92 22.14
C HIS A 31 -6.58 9.44 22.16
N ALA A 32 -7.15 8.97 23.29
CA ALA A 32 -7.62 7.59 23.41
C ALA A 32 -8.73 7.26 22.39
N ALA A 33 -9.69 8.18 22.20
CA ALA A 33 -10.77 8.02 21.23
C ALA A 33 -10.22 7.93 19.79
N ILE A 34 -9.26 8.79 19.44
CA ILE A 34 -8.61 8.80 18.13
C ILE A 34 -7.77 7.53 17.91
N ALA A 35 -7.01 7.10 18.92
CA ALA A 35 -6.23 5.86 18.84
C ALA A 35 -7.14 4.63 18.64
N GLY A 36 -8.35 4.68 19.21
CA GLY A 36 -9.39 3.67 19.04
C GLY A 36 -10.24 3.79 17.78
N LEU A 37 -10.10 4.88 17.01
CA LEU A 37 -10.93 5.13 15.83
C LEU A 37 -10.77 4.02 14.78
N ARG A 38 -11.90 3.58 14.22
CA ARG A 38 -11.97 2.59 13.14
C ARG A 38 -13.02 3.01 12.14
N VAL A 39 -12.59 3.43 10.97
CA VAL A 39 -13.44 3.71 9.82
C VAL A 39 -13.13 2.68 8.75
N GLU A 40 -14.09 1.85 8.39
CA GLU A 40 -13.94 0.85 7.36
C GLU A 40 -14.52 1.35 6.04
N LEU A 41 -13.71 1.35 5.00
CA LEU A 41 -14.07 1.70 3.63
C LEU A 41 -14.22 0.41 2.84
N VAL A 42 -15.45 0.07 2.46
CA VAL A 42 -15.73 -1.18 1.76
C VAL A 42 -15.75 -0.94 0.25
N LEU A 43 -14.88 -1.66 -0.46
CA LEU A 43 -14.83 -1.67 -1.92
C LEU A 43 -15.90 -2.60 -2.48
N THR A 44 -16.72 -2.06 -3.38
CA THR A 44 -17.79 -2.81 -4.04
C THR A 44 -17.58 -2.81 -5.55
N ALA A 45 -17.90 -3.91 -6.23
CA ALA A 45 -17.96 -3.94 -7.68
C ALA A 45 -19.28 -3.29 -8.13
N HIS A 46 -19.21 -2.10 -8.73
CA HIS A 46 -20.40 -1.48 -9.29
C HIS A 46 -20.68 -2.03 -10.69
N PRO A 47 -21.92 -2.46 -11.01
CA PRO A 47 -22.26 -3.04 -12.31
C PRO A 47 -21.97 -2.13 -13.51
N THR A 48 -21.90 -0.81 -13.28
CA THR A 48 -21.58 0.20 -14.30
C THR A 48 -20.08 0.49 -14.45
N GLN A 49 -19.21 -0.08 -13.63
CA GLN A 49 -17.75 0.04 -13.77
C GLN A 49 -17.26 -0.85 -14.90
N THR A 50 -17.57 -0.44 -16.13
CA THR A 50 -17.16 -1.14 -17.38
C THR A 50 -15.80 -0.68 -17.88
N LEU A 51 -15.13 0.29 -17.20
CA LEU A 51 -13.85 0.82 -17.64
C LEU A 51 -12.77 -0.26 -17.65
N ARG A 52 -12.14 -0.43 -18.83
CA ARG A 52 -11.00 -1.32 -18.96
C ARG A 52 -9.80 -0.77 -18.17
N ARG A 53 -9.04 -1.66 -17.54
CA ARG A 53 -7.77 -1.31 -16.87
C ARG A 53 -6.83 -0.47 -17.77
N THR A 54 -6.80 -0.79 -19.07
CA THR A 54 -6.04 -0.04 -20.07
C THR A 54 -6.45 1.43 -20.14
N LEU A 55 -7.73 1.75 -20.01
CA LEU A 55 -8.22 3.14 -19.99
C LEU A 55 -7.79 3.88 -18.73
N LEU A 56 -7.88 3.23 -17.57
CA LEU A 56 -7.40 3.81 -16.31
C LEU A 56 -5.90 4.13 -16.39
N GLN A 57 -5.10 3.24 -16.98
CA GLN A 57 -3.67 3.49 -17.19
C GLN A 57 -3.41 4.66 -18.16
N LYS A 58 -4.22 4.79 -19.21
CA LYS A 58 -4.14 5.92 -20.16
C LYS A 58 -4.53 7.24 -19.48
N HIS A 59 -5.62 7.26 -18.70
CA HIS A 59 -6.02 8.42 -17.92
C HIS A 59 -4.90 8.87 -16.96
N ARG A 60 -4.25 7.92 -16.28
CA ARG A 60 -3.12 8.21 -15.40
C ARG A 60 -1.95 8.83 -16.17
N ARG A 61 -1.58 8.28 -17.34
CA ARG A 61 -0.51 8.83 -18.17
C ARG A 61 -0.85 10.23 -18.67
N ILE A 62 -2.07 10.45 -19.14
CA ILE A 62 -2.55 11.79 -19.53
C ILE A 62 -2.44 12.76 -18.35
N ALA A 63 -2.89 12.38 -17.15
CA ALA A 63 -2.78 13.22 -15.96
C ALA A 63 -1.32 13.54 -15.60
N GLN A 64 -0.40 12.58 -15.73
CA GLN A 64 1.04 12.78 -15.50
C GLN A 64 1.64 13.76 -16.54
N VAL A 65 1.28 13.61 -17.81
CA VAL A 65 1.76 14.50 -18.87
C VAL A 65 1.19 15.91 -18.71
N LEU A 66 -0.08 16.05 -18.32
CA LEU A 66 -0.68 17.35 -17.99
C LEU A 66 0.03 18.03 -16.82
N ALA A 67 0.30 17.26 -15.73
CA ALA A 67 1.05 17.79 -14.59
C ALA A 67 2.48 18.23 -14.96
N ARG A 68 3.12 17.52 -15.91
CA ARG A 68 4.41 17.93 -16.45
C ARG A 68 4.29 19.21 -17.29
N ARG A 69 3.28 19.32 -18.14
CA ARG A 69 3.02 20.51 -18.97
C ARG A 69 2.84 21.78 -18.14
N ASP A 70 2.20 21.65 -16.98
CA ASP A 70 1.91 22.80 -16.11
C ASP A 70 3.14 23.28 -15.32
N ARG A 71 4.30 22.64 -15.49
CA ARG A 71 5.58 23.13 -14.93
C ARG A 71 6.04 24.37 -15.68
N THR A 72 6.54 25.36 -14.93
CA THR A 72 7.04 26.63 -15.49
C THR A 72 8.51 26.60 -15.89
N ASP A 73 9.25 25.57 -15.43
CA ASP A 73 10.69 25.40 -15.59
C ASP A 73 11.11 24.53 -16.78
N LEU A 74 10.16 24.13 -17.64
CA LEU A 74 10.44 23.34 -18.82
C LEU A 74 11.13 24.14 -19.92
N LEU A 75 12.16 23.57 -20.52
CA LEU A 75 12.78 24.09 -21.75
C LEU A 75 11.78 24.02 -22.93
N PRO A 76 11.92 24.87 -23.96
CA PRO A 76 11.04 24.84 -25.14
C PRO A 76 10.93 23.45 -25.77
N THR A 77 12.06 22.76 -25.95
CA THR A 77 12.10 21.39 -26.50
C THR A 77 11.39 20.35 -25.61
N GLU A 78 11.46 20.50 -24.28
CA GLU A 78 10.74 19.63 -23.35
C GLU A 78 9.24 19.91 -23.37
N ARG A 79 8.84 21.16 -23.58
CA ARG A 79 7.45 21.55 -23.75
C ARG A 79 6.85 20.92 -25.00
N ASP A 80 7.56 21.00 -26.13
CA ASP A 80 7.14 20.40 -27.41
C ASP A 80 7.03 18.87 -27.26
N ALA A 81 8.03 18.22 -26.67
CA ALA A 81 7.99 16.78 -26.40
C ALA A 81 6.83 16.39 -25.47
N THR A 82 6.50 17.23 -24.49
CA THR A 82 5.37 17.00 -23.58
C THR A 82 4.03 17.13 -24.28
N LEU A 83 3.88 18.11 -25.19
CA LEU A 83 2.68 18.25 -26.01
C LEU A 83 2.50 17.09 -26.98
N GLU A 84 3.58 16.60 -27.58
CA GLU A 84 3.53 15.44 -28.47
C GLU A 84 3.17 14.17 -27.71
N ALA A 85 3.74 13.96 -26.53
CA ALA A 85 3.36 12.87 -25.63
C ALA A 85 1.86 12.92 -25.26
N LEU A 86 1.32 14.13 -24.99
CA LEU A 86 -0.10 14.32 -24.70
C LEU A 86 -0.98 13.93 -25.88
N ARG A 87 -0.63 14.41 -27.09
CA ARG A 87 -1.34 14.06 -28.33
C ARG A 87 -1.36 12.55 -28.55
N SER A 88 -0.21 11.91 -28.39
CA SER A 88 -0.06 10.46 -28.55
C SER A 88 -0.95 9.68 -27.58
N GLU A 89 -0.99 10.06 -26.30
CA GLU A 89 -1.83 9.39 -25.29
C GLU A 89 -3.33 9.64 -25.54
N ILE A 90 -3.73 10.85 -25.97
CA ILE A 90 -5.12 11.16 -26.32
C ILE A 90 -5.55 10.34 -27.52
N LEU A 91 -4.74 10.28 -28.60
CA LEU A 91 -5.03 9.49 -29.78
C LEU A 91 -5.15 8.00 -29.43
N ALA A 92 -4.19 7.48 -28.66
CA ALA A 92 -4.22 6.10 -28.21
C ALA A 92 -5.43 5.78 -27.34
N GLN A 93 -5.95 6.74 -26.58
CA GLN A 93 -7.20 6.60 -25.83
C GLN A 93 -8.40 6.61 -26.77
N TRP A 94 -8.45 7.52 -27.72
CA TRP A 94 -9.53 7.65 -28.70
C TRP A 94 -9.72 6.36 -29.53
N GLU A 95 -8.63 5.75 -29.97
CA GLU A 95 -8.63 4.49 -30.72
C GLU A 95 -8.85 3.24 -29.85
N THR A 96 -8.98 3.41 -28.54
CA THR A 96 -9.20 2.27 -27.64
C THR A 96 -10.69 2.01 -27.46
N ASP A 97 -11.14 0.79 -27.79
CA ASP A 97 -12.51 0.36 -27.53
C ASP A 97 -12.82 0.44 -26.01
N GLU A 98 -13.77 1.28 -25.62
CA GLU A 98 -14.16 1.53 -24.23
C GLU A 98 -15.02 0.40 -23.67
N LEU A 99 -15.75 -0.31 -24.54
CA LEU A 99 -16.73 -1.29 -24.13
C LEU A 99 -16.07 -2.63 -23.81
N ARG A 100 -16.36 -3.15 -22.64
CA ARG A 100 -16.12 -4.57 -22.35
C ARG A 100 -17.19 -5.41 -23.01
N ARG A 101 -16.81 -6.21 -24.01
CA ARG A 101 -17.72 -7.14 -24.69
C ARG A 101 -18.07 -8.36 -23.85
N LYS A 102 -17.29 -8.65 -22.79
CA LYS A 102 -17.50 -9.78 -21.88
C LYS A 102 -17.65 -9.28 -20.45
N ARG A 103 -18.63 -9.79 -19.73
CA ARG A 103 -18.78 -9.52 -18.28
C ARG A 103 -17.50 -9.98 -17.56
N PRO A 104 -16.95 -9.17 -16.65
CA PRO A 104 -15.83 -9.60 -15.83
C PRO A 104 -16.23 -10.77 -14.94
N THR A 105 -15.31 -11.67 -14.71
CA THR A 105 -15.44 -12.70 -13.67
C THR A 105 -15.25 -12.06 -12.28
N PRO A 106 -15.75 -12.68 -11.19
CA PRO A 106 -15.53 -12.17 -9.84
C PRO A 106 -14.04 -11.97 -9.48
N VAL A 107 -13.16 -12.82 -10.01
CA VAL A 107 -11.70 -12.68 -9.84
C VAL A 107 -11.16 -11.45 -10.60
N GLU A 108 -11.66 -11.18 -11.82
CA GLU A 108 -11.27 -9.97 -12.58
C GLU A 108 -11.76 -8.70 -11.91
N GLU A 109 -12.94 -8.72 -11.27
CA GLU A 109 -13.47 -7.61 -10.48
C GLU A 109 -12.60 -7.35 -9.25
N ALA A 110 -12.25 -8.39 -8.51
CA ALA A 110 -11.37 -8.28 -7.35
C ALA A 110 -9.99 -7.72 -7.74
N ARG A 111 -9.41 -8.20 -8.85
CA ARG A 111 -8.14 -7.67 -9.39
C ARG A 111 -8.24 -6.19 -9.76
N ALA A 112 -9.35 -5.78 -10.34
CA ALA A 112 -9.57 -4.36 -10.66
C ALA A 112 -9.63 -3.49 -9.38
N GLY A 113 -10.22 -4.01 -8.31
CA GLY A 113 -10.22 -3.35 -7.00
C GLY A 113 -8.83 -3.26 -6.39
N LEU A 114 -8.02 -4.32 -6.45
CA LEU A 114 -6.66 -4.34 -5.93
C LEU A 114 -5.74 -3.31 -6.61
N VAL A 115 -5.99 -2.98 -7.87
CA VAL A 115 -5.26 -1.89 -8.58
C VAL A 115 -5.37 -0.54 -7.88
N LEU A 116 -6.48 -0.27 -7.17
CA LEU A 116 -6.63 0.98 -6.41
C LEU A 116 -5.64 1.09 -5.26
N PHE A 117 -5.25 -0.04 -4.66
CA PHE A 117 -4.23 -0.05 -3.61
C PHE A 117 -2.88 0.36 -4.18
N ASP A 118 -2.41 -0.30 -5.26
CA ASP A 118 -1.15 0.03 -5.92
C ASP A 118 -1.11 1.49 -6.42
N GLN A 119 -2.17 1.94 -7.08
CA GLN A 119 -2.13 3.21 -7.80
C GLN A 119 -2.46 4.45 -6.97
N ILE A 120 -3.23 4.30 -5.90
CA ILE A 120 -3.78 5.44 -5.15
C ILE A 120 -3.57 5.27 -3.64
N LEU A 121 -4.08 4.20 -3.05
CA LEU A 121 -4.18 4.07 -1.59
C LEU A 121 -2.81 3.88 -0.94
N TRP A 122 -1.88 3.26 -1.65
CA TRP A 122 -0.51 3.01 -1.15
C TRP A 122 0.22 4.29 -0.76
N ASP A 123 0.04 5.37 -1.53
CA ASP A 123 0.62 6.68 -1.26
C ASP A 123 -0.31 7.59 -0.45
N ALA A 124 -1.62 7.51 -0.71
CA ALA A 124 -2.59 8.40 -0.09
C ALA A 124 -2.77 8.15 1.41
N VAL A 125 -2.74 6.88 1.84
CA VAL A 125 -2.97 6.51 3.24
C VAL A 125 -1.85 7.03 4.16
N PRO A 126 -0.55 6.76 3.93
CA PRO A 126 0.49 7.31 4.80
C PRO A 126 0.53 8.86 4.74
N ALA A 127 0.31 9.47 3.58
CA ALA A 127 0.22 10.93 3.47
C ALA A 127 -0.94 11.52 4.28
N TYR A 128 -2.10 10.87 4.30
CA TYR A 128 -3.23 11.24 5.16
C TYR A 128 -2.88 11.08 6.63
N LEU A 129 -2.31 9.94 7.02
CA LEU A 129 -1.97 9.64 8.42
C LEU A 129 -0.89 10.57 8.97
N ARG A 130 0.06 11.04 8.15
CA ARG A 130 1.03 12.08 8.56
C ARG A 130 0.32 13.37 8.96
N ARG A 131 -0.59 13.85 8.14
CA ARG A 131 -1.35 15.09 8.44
C ARG A 131 -2.26 14.91 9.65
N PHE A 132 -2.85 13.74 9.77
CA PHE A 132 -3.68 13.40 10.93
C PHE A 132 -2.86 13.38 12.22
N ASP A 133 -1.66 12.80 12.18
CA ASP A 133 -0.69 12.78 13.28
C ASP A 133 -0.21 14.21 13.63
N GLU A 134 0.13 15.02 12.63
CA GLU A 134 0.52 16.42 12.81
C GLU A 134 -0.59 17.24 13.49
N ALA A 135 -1.84 17.10 13.00
CA ALA A 135 -2.98 17.79 13.61
C ALA A 135 -3.24 17.34 15.05
N LEU A 136 -3.07 16.07 15.35
CA LEU A 136 -3.21 15.53 16.69
C LEU A 136 -2.10 16.04 17.62
N ARG A 137 -0.85 16.05 17.17
CA ARG A 137 0.29 16.60 17.92
C ARG A 137 0.10 18.09 18.24
N GLU A 138 -0.41 18.88 17.28
CA GLU A 138 -0.66 20.31 17.47
C GLU A 138 -1.67 20.56 18.59
N VAL A 139 -2.69 19.71 18.73
CA VAL A 139 -3.80 19.91 19.69
C VAL A 139 -3.57 19.17 20.99
N ALA A 140 -3.08 17.94 20.92
CA ALA A 140 -2.94 17.04 22.07
C ALA A 140 -1.50 16.93 22.61
N GLY A 141 -0.50 17.49 21.89
CA GLY A 141 0.91 17.34 22.25
C GLY A 141 1.49 15.94 22.02
N VAL A 142 0.65 14.96 21.68
CA VAL A 142 1.02 13.56 21.47
C VAL A 142 0.47 13.10 20.12
N GLY A 143 1.28 12.39 19.34
CA GLY A 143 0.91 11.90 18.02
C GLY A 143 0.12 10.60 18.03
N LEU A 144 -0.22 10.14 16.85
CA LEU A 144 -0.91 8.88 16.63
C LEU A 144 0.02 7.69 16.96
N PRO A 145 -0.40 6.71 17.78
CA PRO A 145 0.37 5.49 18.02
C PRO A 145 0.75 4.78 16.70
N LEU A 146 1.90 4.10 16.68
CA LEU A 146 2.36 3.40 15.47
C LEU A 146 1.37 2.33 14.99
N GLU A 147 0.74 1.64 15.94
CA GLU A 147 -0.22 0.57 15.70
C GLU A 147 -1.62 1.08 15.30
N ALA A 148 -1.85 2.39 15.41
CA ALA A 148 -3.16 2.96 15.13
C ALA A 148 -3.50 2.81 13.65
N ALA A 149 -4.64 2.18 13.39
CA ALA A 149 -5.21 1.99 12.07
C ALA A 149 -6.61 2.59 12.02
N PRO A 150 -6.74 3.94 12.00
CA PRO A 150 -8.03 4.61 11.98
C PRO A 150 -8.81 4.36 10.69
N LEU A 151 -8.12 3.96 9.64
CA LEU A 151 -8.71 3.52 8.39
C LEU A 151 -8.52 2.01 8.21
N ARG A 152 -9.53 1.35 7.69
CA ARG A 152 -9.49 -0.05 7.28
C ARG A 152 -10.18 -0.20 5.94
N PHE A 153 -9.86 -1.26 5.23
CA PHE A 153 -10.43 -1.54 3.92
C PHE A 153 -11.07 -2.93 3.93
N GLY A 154 -12.35 -2.95 3.54
CA GLY A 154 -13.11 -4.16 3.26
C GLY A 154 -13.35 -4.30 1.76
N SER A 155 -13.74 -5.47 1.30
CA SER A 155 -14.14 -5.72 -0.08
C SER A 155 -15.24 -6.78 -0.14
N TRP A 156 -16.25 -6.53 -0.95
CA TRP A 156 -17.28 -7.53 -1.31
C TRP A 156 -16.86 -8.35 -2.53
N MET A 157 -15.87 -7.88 -3.29
CA MET A 157 -15.45 -8.52 -4.53
C MET A 157 -14.82 -9.89 -4.26
N GLY A 158 -15.48 -10.94 -4.75
CA GLY A 158 -15.07 -12.33 -4.55
C GLY A 158 -15.46 -12.95 -3.21
N GLY A 159 -16.10 -12.20 -2.29
CA GLY A 159 -16.65 -12.67 -1.02
C GLY A 159 -18.17 -12.73 -1.05
N ASP A 160 -18.80 -11.62 -1.38
CA ASP A 160 -20.27 -11.51 -1.47
C ASP A 160 -20.82 -12.32 -2.65
N ARG A 161 -21.75 -13.20 -2.34
CA ARG A 161 -22.37 -14.07 -3.33
C ARG A 161 -23.63 -13.47 -3.94
N ASP A 162 -24.43 -12.78 -3.17
CA ASP A 162 -25.69 -12.12 -3.56
C ASP A 162 -26.44 -12.84 -4.71
N GLY A 163 -26.57 -14.16 -4.58
CA GLY A 163 -27.19 -15.03 -5.61
C GLY A 163 -26.32 -15.28 -6.86
N ASN A 164 -25.09 -14.79 -6.93
CA ASN A 164 -24.18 -15.04 -8.04
C ASN A 164 -23.52 -16.42 -7.93
N PRO A 165 -23.87 -17.40 -8.78
CA PRO A 165 -23.33 -18.76 -8.71
C PRO A 165 -21.83 -18.84 -9.05
N ASN A 166 -21.27 -17.78 -9.65
CA ASN A 166 -19.86 -17.72 -10.00
C ASN A 166 -18.95 -17.34 -8.83
N VAL A 167 -19.50 -16.85 -7.70
CA VAL A 167 -18.75 -16.60 -6.47
C VAL A 167 -18.74 -17.88 -5.62
N THR A 168 -17.84 -18.77 -5.97
CA THR A 168 -17.64 -20.05 -5.26
C THR A 168 -16.61 -19.90 -4.14
N ALA A 169 -16.54 -20.88 -3.24
CA ALA A 169 -15.51 -20.93 -2.20
C ALA A 169 -14.08 -20.89 -2.77
N LEU A 170 -13.84 -21.52 -3.92
CA LEU A 170 -12.55 -21.48 -4.60
C LEU A 170 -12.22 -20.08 -5.11
N VAL A 171 -13.20 -19.36 -5.65
CA VAL A 171 -13.05 -17.95 -6.06
C VAL A 171 -12.70 -17.08 -4.86
N THR A 172 -13.36 -17.27 -3.74
CA THR A 172 -13.04 -16.53 -2.50
C THR A 172 -11.60 -16.79 -2.04
N VAL A 173 -11.16 -18.04 -2.04
CA VAL A 173 -9.77 -18.39 -1.71
C VAL A 173 -8.79 -17.78 -2.73
N GLU A 174 -9.10 -17.85 -4.02
CA GLU A 174 -8.29 -17.24 -5.08
C GLU A 174 -8.12 -15.74 -4.85
N VAL A 175 -9.20 -15.02 -4.55
CA VAL A 175 -9.16 -13.57 -4.29
C VAL A 175 -8.34 -13.24 -3.03
N CYS A 176 -8.48 -14.00 -1.96
CA CYS A 176 -7.66 -13.83 -0.75
C CYS A 176 -6.16 -14.03 -1.05
N LEU A 177 -5.81 -15.05 -1.83
CA LEU A 177 -4.42 -15.31 -2.21
C LEU A 177 -3.87 -14.21 -3.12
N LEU A 178 -4.66 -13.68 -4.05
CA LEU A 178 -4.28 -12.54 -4.91
C LEU A 178 -4.05 -11.28 -4.09
N ALA A 179 -4.93 -10.96 -3.16
CA ALA A 179 -4.77 -9.80 -2.28
C ALA A 179 -3.51 -9.91 -1.41
N ARG A 180 -3.22 -11.10 -0.90
CA ARG A 180 -2.01 -11.39 -0.12
C ARG A 180 -0.74 -11.33 -0.97
N TRP A 181 -0.80 -11.83 -2.19
CA TRP A 181 0.30 -11.76 -3.14
C TRP A 181 0.63 -10.30 -3.50
N GLU A 182 -0.37 -9.50 -3.81
CA GLU A 182 -0.22 -8.08 -4.14
C GLU A 182 0.33 -7.28 -2.94
N ALA A 183 -0.17 -7.56 -1.73
CA ALA A 183 0.37 -6.94 -0.50
C ALA A 183 1.87 -7.24 -0.34
N ALA A 184 2.26 -8.50 -0.50
CA ALA A 184 3.65 -8.91 -0.36
C ALA A 184 4.54 -8.26 -1.44
N GLU A 185 4.03 -8.06 -2.68
CA GLU A 185 4.72 -7.36 -3.76
C GLU A 185 4.94 -5.89 -3.41
N LEU A 186 3.88 -5.18 -3.01
CA LEU A 186 3.95 -3.76 -2.67
C LEU A 186 4.91 -3.50 -1.50
N PHE A 187 4.83 -4.32 -0.45
CA PHE A 187 5.77 -4.22 0.67
C PHE A 187 7.20 -4.57 0.26
N TYR A 188 7.40 -5.55 -0.60
CA TYR A 188 8.73 -5.91 -1.08
C TYR A 188 9.39 -4.74 -1.80
N LEU A 189 8.69 -4.11 -2.75
CA LEU A 189 9.18 -2.94 -3.49
C LEU A 189 9.47 -1.75 -2.58
N GLU A 190 8.63 -1.51 -1.58
CA GLU A 190 8.85 -0.43 -0.62
C GLU A 190 10.05 -0.71 0.29
N LEU A 191 10.25 -1.96 0.68
CA LEU A 191 11.42 -2.36 1.47
C LEU A 191 12.72 -2.36 0.67
N GLU A 192 12.70 -2.53 -0.66
CA GLU A 192 13.88 -2.29 -1.50
C GLU A 192 14.35 -0.84 -1.37
N LEU A 193 13.44 0.12 -1.48
CA LEU A 193 13.76 1.53 -1.31
C LEU A 193 14.25 1.84 0.11
N LEU A 194 13.59 1.26 1.11
CA LEU A 194 13.97 1.43 2.51
C LEU A 194 15.35 0.80 2.80
N HIS A 195 15.67 -0.33 2.20
CA HIS A 195 16.97 -0.98 2.33
C HIS A 195 18.10 -0.06 1.86
N ASP A 196 17.89 0.67 0.75
CA ASP A 196 18.89 1.59 0.22
C ASP A 196 19.09 2.80 1.15
N GLU A 197 18.02 3.28 1.80
CA GLU A 197 18.07 4.39 2.74
C GLU A 197 18.74 4.04 4.09
N LEU A 198 18.61 2.79 4.56
CA LEU A 198 19.00 2.39 5.92
C LEU A 198 20.41 1.80 6.04
N SER A 199 21.41 2.44 5.45
CA SER A 199 22.83 2.03 5.53
C SER A 199 23.54 2.46 6.83
N LEU A 200 22.80 2.77 7.90
CA LEU A 200 23.34 3.24 9.17
C LEU A 200 23.95 2.10 9.98
N SER A 201 25.05 2.40 10.69
CA SER A 201 25.81 1.44 11.51
C SER A 201 25.49 1.52 13.00
N ARG A 202 25.09 2.70 13.50
CA ARG A 202 24.74 2.89 14.93
C ARG A 202 23.35 2.35 15.19
N CYS A 203 23.22 1.49 16.19
CA CYS A 203 21.95 0.93 16.62
C CYS A 203 21.94 0.67 18.12
N THR A 204 20.78 0.35 18.68
CA THR A 204 20.64 -0.11 20.06
C THR A 204 21.17 -1.53 20.24
N ASP A 205 21.48 -1.89 21.49
CA ASP A 205 21.90 -3.25 21.86
C ASP A 205 20.79 -4.28 21.57
N GLU A 206 19.52 -3.90 21.72
CA GLU A 206 18.36 -4.74 21.38
C GLU A 206 18.39 -5.13 19.90
N LEU A 207 18.61 -4.18 19.00
CA LEU A 207 18.69 -4.46 17.57
C LEU A 207 19.94 -5.28 17.24
N ARG A 208 21.09 -4.97 17.86
CA ARG A 208 22.33 -5.72 17.68
C ARG A 208 22.20 -7.16 18.14
N ALA A 209 21.56 -7.41 19.28
CA ALA A 209 21.31 -8.76 19.76
C ALA A 209 20.45 -9.59 18.79
N ARG A 210 19.51 -8.93 18.09
CA ARG A 210 18.67 -9.60 17.08
C ARG A 210 19.44 -9.99 15.81
N VAL A 211 20.29 -9.08 15.30
CA VAL A 211 20.92 -9.26 13.97
C VAL A 211 22.34 -9.81 14.04
N GLY A 212 22.96 -9.83 15.23
CA GLY A 212 24.35 -10.21 15.43
C GLY A 212 25.34 -9.14 14.96
N GLU A 213 26.60 -9.52 14.83
CA GLU A 213 27.67 -8.64 14.38
C GLU A 213 27.54 -8.34 12.88
N THR A 214 27.07 -7.15 12.56
CA THR A 214 26.96 -6.64 11.18
C THR A 214 27.24 -5.15 11.14
N ALA A 215 27.82 -4.68 10.04
CA ALA A 215 28.07 -3.26 9.82
C ALA A 215 26.80 -2.45 9.57
N GLU A 216 25.74 -3.09 9.05
CA GLU A 216 24.48 -2.46 8.63
C GLU A 216 23.27 -3.16 9.27
N PRO A 217 23.05 -2.96 10.59
CA PRO A 217 22.04 -3.72 11.34
C PRO A 217 20.61 -3.53 10.83
N TYR A 218 20.24 -2.34 10.40
CA TYR A 218 18.91 -2.05 9.86
C TYR A 218 18.68 -2.77 8.52
N ARG A 219 19.66 -2.74 7.63
CA ARG A 219 19.59 -3.47 6.35
C ARG A 219 19.46 -4.98 6.54
N ALA A 220 20.08 -5.53 7.58
CA ALA A 220 19.94 -6.95 7.92
C ALA A 220 18.48 -7.31 8.22
N VAL A 221 17.77 -6.49 9.02
CA VAL A 221 16.34 -6.68 9.31
C VAL A 221 15.48 -6.51 8.07
N VAL A 222 15.72 -5.45 7.29
CA VAL A 222 14.95 -5.19 6.06
C VAL A 222 15.13 -6.32 5.05
N LYS A 223 16.36 -6.84 4.89
CA LYS A 223 16.66 -7.96 4.00
C LYS A 223 15.99 -9.26 4.44
N GLU A 224 15.94 -9.54 5.76
CA GLU A 224 15.17 -10.65 6.31
C GLU A 224 13.69 -10.51 5.95
N ALA A 225 13.12 -9.31 6.15
CA ALA A 225 11.73 -9.02 5.84
C ALA A 225 11.42 -9.19 4.34
N MET A 226 12.26 -8.67 3.45
CA MET A 226 12.15 -8.86 2.00
C MET A 226 12.20 -10.34 1.62
N THR A 227 13.09 -11.10 2.22
CA THR A 227 13.21 -12.54 1.97
C THR A 227 11.94 -13.29 2.34
N ARG A 228 11.34 -12.97 3.48
CA ARG A 228 10.07 -13.57 3.94
C ARG A 228 8.87 -13.11 3.11
N LEU A 229 8.83 -11.86 2.64
CA LEU A 229 7.80 -11.37 1.71
C LEU A 229 7.88 -12.12 0.38
N GLY A 230 9.08 -12.32 -0.16
CA GLY A 230 9.28 -13.14 -1.34
C GLY A 230 8.83 -14.60 -1.15
N ALA A 231 9.06 -15.19 0.03
CA ALA A 231 8.54 -16.51 0.37
C ALA A 231 6.99 -16.53 0.44
N THR A 232 6.38 -15.44 0.96
CA THR A 232 4.93 -15.27 1.00
C THR A 232 4.33 -15.20 -0.40
N GLN A 233 4.95 -14.49 -1.31
CA GLN A 233 4.53 -14.43 -2.72
C GLN A 233 4.54 -15.82 -3.37
N ARG A 234 5.64 -16.55 -3.24
CA ARG A 234 5.76 -17.90 -3.81
C ARG A 234 4.75 -18.88 -3.23
N TYR A 235 4.49 -18.79 -1.94
CA TYR A 235 3.41 -19.57 -1.34
C TYR A 235 2.07 -19.28 -2.00
N CYS A 236 1.72 -18.00 -2.17
CA CYS A 236 0.48 -17.61 -2.84
C CYS A 236 0.45 -18.08 -4.30
N GLU A 237 1.55 -17.95 -5.04
CA GLU A 237 1.68 -18.41 -6.43
C GLU A 237 1.46 -19.91 -6.55
N ALA A 238 2.12 -20.70 -5.72
CA ALA A 238 1.95 -22.15 -5.72
C ALA A 238 0.48 -22.54 -5.49
N LYS A 239 -0.19 -21.91 -4.51
CA LYS A 239 -1.61 -22.16 -4.24
C LYS A 239 -2.54 -21.67 -5.36
N LEU A 240 -2.24 -20.54 -5.98
CA LEU A 240 -2.99 -20.05 -7.14
C LEU A 240 -2.85 -20.96 -8.34
N LEU A 241 -1.66 -21.53 -8.59
CA LEU A 241 -1.43 -22.51 -9.64
C LEU A 241 -2.20 -23.82 -9.38
N GLU A 242 -2.22 -24.32 -8.15
CA GLU A 242 -3.03 -25.48 -7.76
C GLU A 242 -4.53 -25.25 -8.09
N ILE A 243 -5.07 -24.08 -7.74
CA ILE A 243 -6.47 -23.70 -8.03
C ILE A 243 -6.71 -23.64 -9.55
N LYS A 244 -5.80 -23.03 -10.31
CA LYS A 244 -5.93 -22.92 -11.77
C LYS A 244 -5.89 -24.27 -12.47
N GLN A 245 -5.03 -25.17 -12.03
CA GLN A 245 -4.99 -26.55 -12.54
C GLN A 245 -6.30 -27.29 -12.23
N ALA A 246 -6.82 -27.16 -11.00
CA ALA A 246 -8.06 -27.79 -10.59
C ALA A 246 -9.30 -27.27 -11.35
N THR A 247 -9.28 -25.98 -11.77
CA THR A 247 -10.40 -25.33 -12.48
C THR A 247 -10.20 -25.26 -13.99
N ASN A 248 -9.10 -25.78 -14.53
CA ASN A 248 -8.70 -25.69 -15.94
C ASN A 248 -8.77 -24.25 -16.49
N SER A 249 -8.35 -23.26 -15.68
CA SER A 249 -8.41 -21.83 -15.97
C SER A 249 -7.03 -21.29 -16.35
N GLU A 250 -6.99 -20.21 -17.14
CA GLU A 250 -5.73 -19.55 -17.55
C GLU A 250 -4.97 -18.95 -16.36
N VAL A 251 -3.64 -19.07 -16.38
CA VAL A 251 -2.72 -18.47 -15.40
C VAL A 251 -2.36 -17.05 -15.85
N ASP A 252 -2.47 -16.09 -14.94
CA ASP A 252 -2.05 -14.72 -15.20
C ASP A 252 -0.53 -14.62 -15.34
N GLY A 253 -0.06 -14.03 -16.44
CA GLY A 253 1.36 -13.81 -16.68
C GLY A 253 2.08 -12.93 -15.64
N ARG A 254 1.34 -12.16 -14.82
CA ARG A 254 1.91 -11.40 -13.69
C ARG A 254 2.43 -12.30 -12.57
N LEU A 255 1.74 -13.39 -12.30
CA LEU A 255 2.14 -14.37 -11.29
C LEU A 255 3.46 -15.08 -11.67
N LEU A 256 3.81 -15.06 -12.95
CA LEU A 256 5.04 -15.69 -13.44
C LEU A 256 6.29 -14.78 -13.32
N ARG A 257 6.12 -13.45 -13.17
CA ARG A 257 7.24 -12.50 -13.14
C ARG A 257 8.02 -12.48 -11.83
N SER A 258 7.41 -12.89 -10.73
CA SER A 258 8.10 -12.98 -9.44
C SER A 258 9.12 -14.12 -9.41
N SER A 259 9.01 -15.09 -10.35
CA SER A 259 9.98 -16.17 -10.51
C SER A 259 11.38 -15.71 -10.97
N GLU A 260 11.50 -14.47 -11.47
CA GLU A 260 12.77 -13.87 -11.90
C GLU A 260 13.64 -13.36 -10.74
N ARG A 261 13.10 -13.28 -9.51
CA ARG A 261 13.86 -12.90 -8.32
C ARG A 261 14.79 -14.05 -7.87
N PRO A 262 15.98 -13.73 -7.30
CA PRO A 262 17.00 -14.77 -6.99
C PRO A 262 16.44 -15.92 -6.17
N ALA A 263 16.23 -17.04 -6.82
CA ALA A 263 15.54 -18.22 -6.29
C ALA A 263 16.18 -18.77 -5.00
N ARG A 264 17.49 -18.59 -4.84
CA ARG A 264 18.29 -19.30 -3.83
C ARG A 264 18.07 -18.82 -2.39
N MET A 265 17.78 -17.54 -2.16
CA MET A 265 17.56 -17.00 -0.81
C MET A 265 16.12 -17.17 -0.30
N VAL A 266 15.16 -17.29 -1.20
CA VAL A 266 13.74 -17.30 -0.87
C VAL A 266 13.22 -18.70 -0.52
N LEU A 267 13.86 -19.79 -1.03
CA LEU A 267 13.41 -21.16 -0.82
C LEU A 267 13.54 -21.67 0.63
N ALA A 268 14.44 -21.09 1.43
CA ALA A 268 14.65 -21.50 2.81
C ALA A 268 13.86 -20.66 3.84
N ALA A 269 13.27 -19.55 3.43
CA ALA A 269 12.56 -18.65 4.34
C ALA A 269 11.09 -19.09 4.50
N LYS A 270 10.57 -18.96 5.72
CA LYS A 270 9.15 -19.15 5.99
C LYS A 270 8.35 -17.92 5.54
N PRO A 271 7.20 -18.11 4.87
CA PRO A 271 6.29 -17.01 4.58
C PRO A 271 5.81 -16.35 5.87
N TYR A 272 5.41 -15.08 5.79
CA TYR A 272 4.75 -14.45 6.92
C TYR A 272 3.39 -15.13 7.16
N GLU A 273 3.12 -15.54 8.37
CA GLU A 273 1.81 -16.04 8.77
C GLU A 273 0.97 -14.92 9.38
N ARG A 274 1.62 -14.04 10.14
CA ARG A 274 1.00 -12.94 10.89
C ARG A 274 1.65 -11.62 10.54
N VAL A 275 0.82 -10.57 10.46
CA VAL A 275 1.27 -9.20 10.17
C VAL A 275 2.16 -8.63 11.27
N GLU A 276 1.91 -9.04 12.52
CA GLU A 276 2.65 -8.59 13.70
C GLU A 276 4.15 -8.90 13.59
N GLU A 277 4.51 -10.00 12.95
CA GLU A 277 5.92 -10.39 12.76
C GLU A 277 6.69 -9.36 11.89
N LEU A 278 6.05 -8.84 10.83
CA LEU A 278 6.61 -7.78 10.00
C LEU A 278 6.61 -6.45 10.74
N PHE A 279 5.51 -6.13 11.41
CA PHE A 279 5.35 -4.89 12.16
C PHE A 279 6.38 -4.78 13.28
N GLU A 280 6.56 -5.81 14.11
CA GLU A 280 7.51 -5.83 15.23
C GLU A 280 8.96 -5.69 14.76
N ALA A 281 9.34 -6.37 13.67
CA ALA A 281 10.68 -6.27 13.11
C ALA A 281 11.01 -4.84 12.66
N LEU A 282 10.09 -4.16 11.98
CA LEU A 282 10.27 -2.78 11.53
C LEU A 282 10.15 -1.77 12.66
N SER A 283 9.26 -2.02 13.65
CA SER A 283 9.13 -1.19 14.86
C SER A 283 10.39 -1.20 15.70
N LEU A 284 11.09 -2.32 15.77
CA LEU A 284 12.40 -2.38 16.43
C LEU A 284 13.42 -1.46 15.73
N CYS A 285 13.45 -1.44 14.40
CA CYS A 285 14.28 -0.50 13.66
C CYS A 285 13.90 0.96 13.96
N HIS A 286 12.62 1.28 14.00
CA HIS A 286 12.10 2.61 14.28
C HIS A 286 12.52 3.08 15.69
N ARG A 287 12.28 2.25 16.72
CA ARG A 287 12.71 2.56 18.10
C ARG A 287 14.22 2.73 18.22
N SER A 288 14.98 1.87 17.53
CA SER A 288 16.44 1.95 17.54
C SER A 288 16.96 3.24 16.90
N LEU A 289 16.37 3.69 15.79
CA LEU A 289 16.73 4.95 15.14
C LEU A 289 16.46 6.16 16.05
N HIS A 290 15.31 6.22 16.73
CA HIS A 290 15.02 7.27 17.71
C HIS A 290 16.02 7.24 18.87
N ALA A 291 16.32 6.08 19.41
CA ALA A 291 17.25 5.95 20.53
C ALA A 291 18.69 6.40 20.20
N VAL A 292 19.12 6.34 18.94
CA VAL A 292 20.43 6.83 18.50
C VAL A 292 20.40 8.27 17.94
N GLY A 293 19.24 8.96 18.03
CA GLY A 293 19.07 10.35 17.61
C GLY A 293 18.92 10.52 16.08
N ALA A 294 18.45 9.50 15.39
CA ALA A 294 18.17 9.53 13.95
C ALA A 294 16.67 9.67 13.64
N ASP A 295 15.99 10.57 14.38
CA ASP A 295 14.52 10.77 14.35
C ASP A 295 14.00 11.04 12.94
N SER A 296 14.67 11.90 12.18
CA SER A 296 14.25 12.24 10.81
C SER A 296 14.28 11.04 9.84
N VAL A 297 15.15 10.06 10.11
CA VAL A 297 15.22 8.82 9.32
C VAL A 297 14.11 7.86 9.80
N ALA A 298 13.91 7.75 11.12
CA ALA A 298 12.84 6.94 11.70
C ALA A 298 11.47 7.37 11.19
N ASP A 299 11.20 8.69 11.23
CA ASP A 299 9.93 9.30 10.86
C ASP A 299 9.80 9.54 9.33
N GLY A 300 10.78 9.10 8.56
CA GLY A 300 10.79 9.10 7.11
C GLY A 300 9.96 7.95 6.50
N ARG A 301 10.52 7.29 5.49
CA ARG A 301 9.92 6.14 4.80
C ARG A 301 9.56 4.98 5.74
N LEU A 302 10.39 4.74 6.78
CA LEU A 302 10.13 3.66 7.73
C LEU A 302 8.80 3.83 8.46
N LEU A 303 8.47 5.06 8.89
CA LEU A 303 7.17 5.37 9.48
C LEU A 303 6.03 5.13 8.49
N ASP A 304 6.19 5.52 7.23
CA ASP A 304 5.18 5.27 6.19
C ASP A 304 4.94 3.77 5.98
N VAL A 305 6.01 2.97 5.97
CA VAL A 305 5.90 1.50 5.89
C VAL A 305 5.15 0.93 7.08
N LEU A 306 5.49 1.36 8.31
CA LEU A 306 4.79 0.93 9.52
C LEU A 306 3.30 1.28 9.48
N ARG A 307 2.95 2.49 9.03
CA ARG A 307 1.55 2.91 8.84
C ARG A 307 0.82 2.05 7.80
N ARG A 308 1.48 1.71 6.69
CA ARG A 308 0.92 0.77 5.69
C ARG A 308 0.70 -0.62 6.29
N VAL A 309 1.67 -1.14 7.06
CA VAL A 309 1.52 -2.46 7.71
C VAL A 309 0.35 -2.45 8.68
N ALA A 310 0.20 -1.39 9.49
CA ALA A 310 -0.91 -1.27 10.45
C ALA A 310 -2.28 -1.21 9.76
N VAL A 311 -2.40 -0.49 8.64
CA VAL A 311 -3.68 -0.27 7.94
C VAL A 311 -4.02 -1.42 7.00
N PHE A 312 -3.08 -1.86 6.17
CA PHE A 312 -3.32 -2.82 5.08
C PHE A 312 -3.08 -4.28 5.49
N GLY A 313 -2.31 -4.51 6.54
CA GLY A 313 -1.90 -5.86 6.91
C GLY A 313 -1.14 -6.56 5.77
N LEU A 314 -1.25 -7.89 5.72
CA LEU A 314 -0.66 -8.72 4.67
C LEU A 314 -1.65 -9.12 3.57
N SER A 315 -2.81 -8.47 3.49
CA SER A 315 -3.87 -8.81 2.53
C SER A 315 -4.55 -7.60 1.89
N LEU A 316 -4.07 -6.37 2.16
CA LEU A 316 -4.58 -5.09 1.70
C LEU A 316 -6.02 -4.78 2.15
N THR A 317 -6.91 -5.74 2.05
CA THR A 317 -8.34 -5.63 2.36
C THR A 317 -8.83 -6.91 3.02
N ARG A 318 -9.92 -6.79 3.76
CA ARG A 318 -10.66 -7.92 4.31
C ARG A 318 -11.81 -8.24 3.35
N LEU A 319 -12.12 -9.52 3.19
CA LEU A 319 -13.37 -9.91 2.56
C LEU A 319 -14.48 -9.86 3.62
N ASP A 320 -15.56 -9.19 3.27
CA ASP A 320 -16.77 -9.05 4.07
C ASP A 320 -17.83 -10.03 3.53
#